data_d9b5015ab079f8ee6d233fcc799134d7
#
_entry.id   d9b5015ab079f8ee6d233fcc799134d7
#
_cell.length_a   1.000
_cell.length_b   1.000
_cell.length_c   1.000
_cell.angle_alpha   90.00
_cell.angle_beta   90.00
_cell.angle_gamma   90.00
#
_symmetry.space_group_name_H-M   'P 1'
#
loop_
_entity.id
_entity.type
_entity.pdbx_description
1 polymer ?
#
loop_
_entity_poly.entity_id
_entity_poly.type
_entity_poly.pdbx_seq_one_letter_code
_entity_poly.pdbx_strand_id
1 'polypeptide(L)'
;MTHSPTRRKLLIGFPLLAGAIVAPAAFAQNSSPLADIERRQGGRLGFYAIDTGTGRTLEHRAGERFLMCSTFKGMLAAQVLARVDAGKEQRERLVHYTAQDLIFTSPVTKANVARGALPVHTLCQAIVEQSDNTAAILLMRSVGGPAALTQFMRGIGDSVTRSDRYEPDSNRYSGVLDTTTPQAMATAARAVLLGDVLSLQSRAQLERWMIDCKPGLNRLRAVLPAGWQAADRPGTSVEEETNDYALVRPPGRAPLLVAAYYDAPGVSMDAREAVLREAGKVFVQWASASV
;
A
#
# COMPACT_ATOMS: atom_id res chain seq x y z
N MET A 1 -89.65 47.06 -30.91
CA MET A 1 -88.50 47.47 -31.73
C MET A 1 -87.23 47.34 -30.88
N THR A 2 -86.54 46.21 -30.93
CA THR A 2 -85.20 46.12 -30.39
C THR A 2 -84.52 44.95 -31.08
N HIS A 3 -83.49 45.24 -31.83
CA HIS A 3 -82.66 44.27 -32.55
C HIS A 3 -81.65 43.67 -31.59
N SER A 4 -81.56 42.35 -31.57
CA SER A 4 -80.49 41.62 -30.88
C SER A 4 -79.37 41.29 -31.91
N PRO A 5 -78.10 41.53 -31.60
CA PRO A 5 -77.00 41.09 -32.46
C PRO A 5 -76.42 39.72 -32.04
N THR A 6 -76.30 38.87 -33.00
CA THR A 6 -75.74 37.51 -32.97
C THR A 6 -74.22 37.55 -32.65
N ARG A 7 -73.83 36.86 -31.57
CA ARG A 7 -72.38 36.64 -31.24
C ARG A 7 -71.83 35.45 -32.00
N ARG A 8 -70.90 35.73 -32.94
CA ARG A 8 -70.03 34.72 -33.57
C ARG A 8 -68.96 34.28 -32.59
N LYS A 9 -68.93 33.02 -32.20
CA LYS A 9 -67.82 32.43 -31.45
C LYS A 9 -66.68 32.07 -32.37
N LEU A 10 -65.53 32.70 -32.20
CA LEU A 10 -64.28 32.36 -32.87
C LEU A 10 -63.66 31.20 -32.08
N LEU A 11 -63.52 30.03 -32.71
CA LEU A 11 -62.76 28.89 -32.19
C LEU A 11 -61.27 29.11 -32.58
N ILE A 12 -60.47 29.47 -31.58
CA ILE A 12 -59.00 29.52 -31.75
C ILE A 12 -58.48 28.13 -31.40
N GLY A 13 -58.04 27.38 -32.44
CA GLY A 13 -57.34 26.11 -32.27
C GLY A 13 -55.89 26.36 -31.78
N PHE A 14 -55.52 25.84 -30.64
CA PHE A 14 -54.14 25.76 -30.15
C PHE A 14 -53.46 24.52 -30.77
N PRO A 15 -52.27 24.67 -31.39
CA PRO A 15 -51.49 23.50 -31.78
C PRO A 15 -50.86 22.86 -30.56
N LEU A 16 -51.12 21.55 -30.35
CA LEU A 16 -50.35 20.73 -29.41
C LEU A 16 -48.92 20.57 -29.90
N LEU A 17 -47.97 21.30 -29.29
CA LEU A 17 -46.56 20.95 -29.42
C LEU A 17 -46.30 19.65 -28.66
N ALA A 18 -46.10 18.55 -29.36
CA ALA A 18 -45.56 17.33 -28.78
C ALA A 18 -44.09 17.55 -28.41
N GLY A 19 -43.82 17.89 -27.14
CA GLY A 19 -42.47 17.95 -26.58
C GLY A 19 -41.88 16.55 -26.56
N ALA A 20 -40.86 16.28 -27.38
CA ALA A 20 -40.05 15.08 -27.28
C ALA A 20 -39.29 15.15 -25.95
N ILE A 21 -39.63 14.29 -24.98
CA ILE A 21 -38.88 14.06 -23.79
C ILE A 21 -37.58 13.34 -24.21
N VAL A 22 -36.50 14.10 -24.40
CA VAL A 22 -35.14 13.53 -24.50
C VAL A 22 -34.79 13.01 -23.13
N ALA A 23 -34.93 11.70 -22.90
CA ALA A 23 -34.37 11.06 -21.71
C ALA A 23 -32.84 11.31 -21.70
N PRO A 24 -32.29 11.78 -20.59
CA PRO A 24 -30.83 11.90 -20.49
C PRO A 24 -30.24 10.51 -20.71
N ALA A 25 -29.38 10.35 -21.71
CA ALA A 25 -28.58 9.16 -21.88
C ALA A 25 -27.79 8.99 -20.57
N ALA A 26 -28.11 7.94 -19.81
CA ALA A 26 -27.31 7.55 -18.68
C ALA A 26 -25.92 7.20 -19.24
N PHE A 27 -24.97 8.11 -19.10
CA PHE A 27 -23.56 7.77 -19.28
C PHE A 27 -23.29 6.63 -18.32
N ALA A 28 -23.17 5.41 -18.81
CA ALA A 28 -22.60 4.31 -18.06
C ALA A 28 -21.21 4.79 -17.65
N GLN A 29 -21.07 5.22 -16.39
CA GLN A 29 -19.76 5.45 -15.80
C GLN A 29 -19.07 4.10 -15.90
N ASN A 30 -18.09 3.98 -16.80
CA ASN A 30 -17.18 2.86 -16.79
C ASN A 30 -16.46 2.89 -15.44
N SER A 31 -17.02 2.16 -14.47
CA SER A 31 -16.40 2.03 -13.16
C SER A 31 -15.01 1.43 -13.35
N SER A 32 -14.02 1.96 -12.67
CA SER A 32 -12.66 1.41 -12.67
C SER A 32 -12.73 -0.07 -12.25
N PRO A 33 -11.99 -0.98 -12.90
CA PRO A 33 -11.94 -2.39 -12.50
C PRO A 33 -11.63 -2.59 -11.01
N LEU A 34 -10.84 -1.70 -10.39
CA LEU A 34 -10.55 -1.71 -8.95
C LEU A 34 -11.78 -1.33 -8.11
N ALA A 35 -12.58 -0.37 -8.57
CA ALA A 35 -13.84 -0.01 -7.92
C ALA A 35 -14.87 -1.15 -8.03
N ASP A 36 -14.85 -1.91 -9.13
CA ASP A 36 -15.71 -3.07 -9.31
C ASP A 36 -15.33 -4.22 -8.36
N ILE A 37 -14.04 -4.43 -8.10
CA ILE A 37 -13.55 -5.38 -7.10
C ILE A 37 -14.10 -4.98 -5.73
N GLU A 38 -13.87 -3.74 -5.30
CA GLU A 38 -14.35 -3.24 -4.00
C GLU A 38 -15.86 -3.41 -3.85
N ARG A 39 -16.64 -3.05 -4.86
CA ARG A 39 -18.10 -3.18 -4.83
C ARG A 39 -18.57 -4.63 -4.68
N ARG A 40 -17.90 -5.59 -5.34
CA ARG A 40 -18.26 -7.02 -5.25
C ARG A 40 -17.83 -7.66 -3.94
N GLN A 41 -16.64 -7.31 -3.47
CA GLN A 41 -16.03 -7.96 -2.31
C GLN A 41 -16.37 -7.29 -0.98
N GLY A 42 -16.89 -6.05 -1.04
CA GLY A 42 -17.06 -5.20 0.14
C GLY A 42 -15.73 -4.68 0.68
N GLY A 43 -15.76 -4.12 1.88
CA GLY A 43 -14.58 -3.53 2.50
C GLY A 43 -14.15 -2.22 1.83
N ARG A 44 -12.89 -1.86 2.00
CA ARG A 44 -12.29 -0.64 1.44
C ARG A 44 -10.94 -0.97 0.83
N LEU A 45 -10.81 -0.82 -0.49
CA LEU A 45 -9.59 -1.12 -1.25
C LEU A 45 -8.89 0.18 -1.64
N GLY A 46 -7.68 0.40 -1.14
CA GLY A 46 -6.78 1.44 -1.60
C GLY A 46 -5.73 0.87 -2.54
N PHE A 47 -5.49 1.53 -3.66
CA PHE A 47 -4.53 1.06 -4.65
C PHE A 47 -3.83 2.22 -5.34
N TYR A 48 -2.53 2.08 -5.55
CA TYR A 48 -1.74 2.98 -6.37
C TYR A 48 -0.63 2.21 -7.06
N ALA A 49 -0.48 2.40 -8.37
CA ALA A 49 0.68 1.93 -9.11
C ALA A 49 1.22 3.02 -10.03
N ILE A 50 2.53 3.00 -10.29
CA ILE A 50 3.20 3.90 -11.21
C ILE A 50 4.21 3.14 -12.06
N ASP A 51 4.17 3.38 -13.35
CA ASP A 51 5.23 3.02 -14.30
C ASP A 51 6.32 4.10 -14.26
N THR A 52 7.51 3.76 -13.78
CA THR A 52 8.59 4.75 -13.60
C THR A 52 9.21 5.21 -14.92
N GLY A 53 9.00 4.49 -16.01
CA GLY A 53 9.48 4.85 -17.34
C GLY A 53 8.58 5.86 -18.05
N THR A 54 7.26 5.71 -17.90
CA THR A 54 6.28 6.54 -18.61
C THR A 54 5.60 7.58 -17.72
N GLY A 55 5.63 7.39 -16.39
CA GLY A 55 4.92 8.21 -15.44
C GLY A 55 3.42 7.91 -15.34
N ARG A 56 2.88 6.93 -16.10
CA ARG A 56 1.46 6.54 -16.01
C ARG A 56 1.13 5.97 -14.64
N THR A 57 -0.08 6.24 -14.15
CA THR A 57 -0.58 5.75 -12.87
C THR A 57 -1.85 4.91 -13.03
N LEU A 58 -2.10 4.03 -12.06
CA LEU A 58 -3.35 3.30 -11.86
C LEU A 58 -3.75 3.51 -10.40
N GLU A 59 -4.95 4.04 -10.17
CA GLU A 59 -5.34 4.55 -8.85
C GLU A 59 -6.76 4.14 -8.46
N HIS A 60 -6.93 3.83 -7.17
CA HIS A 60 -8.22 3.74 -6.51
C HIS A 60 -8.03 4.07 -5.03
N ARG A 61 -8.74 5.06 -4.49
CA ARG A 61 -8.57 5.57 -3.11
C ARG A 61 -7.09 5.84 -2.75
N ALA A 62 -6.27 6.24 -3.72
CA ALA A 62 -4.81 6.33 -3.60
C ALA A 62 -4.35 7.30 -2.50
N GLY A 63 -5.14 8.34 -2.22
CA GLY A 63 -4.89 9.35 -1.19
C GLY A 63 -5.58 9.08 0.15
N GLU A 64 -6.34 8.00 0.30
CA GLU A 64 -6.99 7.66 1.57
C GLU A 64 -6.05 6.94 2.52
N ARG A 65 -6.25 7.16 3.84
CA ARG A 65 -5.41 6.53 4.87
C ARG A 65 -5.83 5.11 5.17
N PHE A 66 -4.83 4.25 5.31
CA PHE A 66 -4.95 2.85 5.72
C PHE A 66 -3.93 2.56 6.81
N LEU A 67 -4.24 1.65 7.72
CA LEU A 67 -3.30 1.14 8.71
C LEU A 67 -2.14 0.45 8.00
N MET A 68 -0.89 0.78 8.37
CA MET A 68 0.28 0.20 7.70
C MET A 68 0.45 -1.29 7.98
N CYS A 69 0.11 -1.73 9.17
CA CYS A 69 0.56 -3.02 9.65
C CYS A 69 2.06 -3.19 9.39
N SER A 70 2.52 -4.39 9.10
CA SER A 70 3.95 -4.66 8.88
C SER A 70 4.56 -4.04 7.61
N THR A 71 3.83 -3.26 6.80
CA THR A 71 4.44 -2.57 5.64
C THR A 71 5.49 -1.55 6.09
N PHE A 72 5.37 -0.96 7.28
CA PHE A 72 6.36 -0.03 7.83
C PHE A 72 7.77 -0.62 7.97
N LYS A 73 7.90 -1.95 8.09
CA LYS A 73 9.17 -2.64 8.35
C LYS A 73 10.19 -2.46 7.21
N GLY A 74 9.73 -2.34 5.97
CA GLY A 74 10.60 -1.99 4.84
C GLY A 74 11.19 -0.58 4.98
N MET A 75 10.37 0.38 5.41
CA MET A 75 10.83 1.76 5.66
C MET A 75 11.73 1.86 6.89
N LEU A 76 11.47 1.08 7.94
CA LEU A 76 12.36 0.98 9.10
C LEU A 76 13.74 0.41 8.72
N ALA A 77 13.78 -0.65 7.90
CA ALA A 77 15.04 -1.18 7.39
C ALA A 77 15.76 -0.14 6.51
N ALA A 78 15.05 0.59 5.66
CA ALA A 78 15.63 1.69 4.88
C ALA A 78 16.21 2.80 5.77
N GLN A 79 15.52 3.20 6.84
CA GLN A 79 16.02 4.18 7.81
C GLN A 79 17.32 3.70 8.46
N VAL A 80 17.39 2.44 8.87
CA VAL A 80 18.61 1.86 9.47
C VAL A 80 19.74 1.84 8.45
N LEU A 81 19.48 1.42 7.22
CA LEU A 81 20.48 1.40 6.15
C LEU A 81 20.98 2.82 5.80
N ALA A 82 20.10 3.82 5.76
CA ALA A 82 20.49 5.21 5.55
C ALA A 82 21.41 5.72 6.68
N ARG A 83 21.18 5.29 7.92
CA ARG A 83 22.07 5.60 9.06
C ARG A 83 23.43 4.89 8.93
N VAL A 84 23.44 3.67 8.41
CA VAL A 84 24.70 2.95 8.10
C VAL A 84 25.49 3.70 7.01
N ASP A 85 24.83 4.09 5.91
CA ASP A 85 25.45 4.84 4.83
C ASP A 85 26.00 6.19 5.29
N ALA A 86 25.35 6.82 6.28
CA ALA A 86 25.81 8.07 6.89
C ALA A 86 26.86 7.88 8.02
N GLY A 87 27.31 6.66 8.31
CA GLY A 87 28.24 6.36 9.40
C GLY A 87 27.66 6.52 10.81
N LYS A 88 26.33 6.64 10.94
CA LYS A 88 25.60 6.83 12.21
C LYS A 88 25.13 5.52 12.83
N GLU A 89 25.32 4.41 12.14
CA GLU A 89 25.00 3.05 12.59
C GLU A 89 26.04 2.09 11.99
N GLN A 90 26.23 0.96 12.68
CA GLN A 90 27.12 -0.11 12.20
C GLN A 90 26.33 -1.39 11.98
N ARG A 91 26.52 -2.02 10.82
CA ARG A 91 25.83 -3.26 10.46
C ARG A 91 26.04 -4.39 11.46
N GLU A 92 27.25 -4.45 12.02
CA GLU A 92 27.68 -5.52 12.93
C GLU A 92 27.46 -5.17 14.41
N ARG A 93 26.93 -3.97 14.72
CA ARG A 93 26.64 -3.60 16.11
C ARG A 93 25.61 -4.59 16.67
N LEU A 94 25.94 -5.16 17.82
CA LEU A 94 25.06 -6.09 18.53
C LEU A 94 23.95 -5.34 19.26
N VAL A 95 22.73 -5.81 19.08
CA VAL A 95 21.55 -5.36 19.83
C VAL A 95 21.17 -6.47 20.79
N HIS A 96 21.30 -6.19 22.08
CA HIS A 96 21.01 -7.14 23.15
C HIS A 96 19.49 -7.23 23.37
N TYR A 97 19.02 -8.45 23.67
CA TYR A 97 17.63 -8.72 24.03
C TYR A 97 17.54 -10.05 24.82
N THR A 98 16.43 -10.26 25.47
CA THR A 98 16.17 -11.44 26.31
C THR A 98 14.83 -12.09 25.94
N ALA A 99 14.50 -13.19 26.60
CA ALA A 99 13.19 -13.84 26.45
C ALA A 99 12.01 -12.91 26.83
N GLN A 100 12.25 -11.91 27.69
CA GLN A 100 11.22 -10.95 28.10
C GLN A 100 10.86 -9.94 26.99
N ASP A 101 11.74 -9.74 26.01
CA ASP A 101 11.48 -8.86 24.87
C ASP A 101 10.67 -9.55 23.77
N LEU A 102 10.53 -10.88 23.82
CA LEU A 102 9.87 -11.64 22.78
C LEU A 102 8.36 -11.43 22.79
N ILE A 103 7.82 -11.08 21.60
CA ILE A 103 6.37 -11.04 21.35
C ILE A 103 5.99 -12.03 20.24
N PHE A 104 4.71 -12.17 19.95
CA PHE A 104 4.22 -13.07 18.88
C PHE A 104 4.81 -12.68 17.52
N THR A 105 4.87 -13.63 16.59
CA THR A 105 5.43 -13.47 15.25
C THR A 105 6.87 -12.93 15.28
N SER A 106 7.75 -13.65 15.98
CA SER A 106 9.17 -13.30 16.16
C SER A 106 10.08 -14.52 15.88
N PRO A 107 10.03 -15.11 14.65
CA PRO A 107 10.68 -16.40 14.39
C PRO A 107 12.20 -16.33 14.52
N VAL A 108 12.85 -15.27 14.03
CA VAL A 108 14.32 -15.17 14.05
C VAL A 108 14.83 -14.82 15.43
N THR A 109 14.25 -13.82 16.10
CA THR A 109 14.68 -13.43 17.46
C THR A 109 14.39 -14.53 18.46
N LYS A 110 13.25 -15.24 18.35
CA LYS A 110 12.93 -16.42 19.17
C LYS A 110 13.95 -17.54 18.99
N ALA A 111 14.30 -17.87 17.75
CA ALA A 111 15.27 -18.93 17.45
C ALA A 111 16.70 -18.62 17.97
N ASN A 112 17.02 -17.34 18.15
CA ASN A 112 18.35 -16.90 18.58
C ASN A 112 18.40 -16.30 20.00
N VAL A 113 17.33 -16.44 20.80
CA VAL A 113 17.25 -15.81 22.13
C VAL A 113 18.38 -16.23 23.07
N ALA A 114 18.85 -17.48 22.97
CA ALA A 114 19.96 -17.99 23.78
C ALA A 114 21.30 -17.28 23.48
N ARG A 115 21.45 -16.60 22.35
CA ARG A 115 22.64 -15.77 22.02
C ARG A 115 22.66 -14.44 22.77
N GLY A 116 21.52 -13.98 23.27
CA GLY A 116 21.38 -12.72 24.00
C GLY A 116 21.55 -11.45 23.15
N ALA A 117 21.96 -11.57 21.88
CA ALA A 117 22.12 -10.43 20.98
C ALA A 117 22.11 -10.87 19.51
N LEU A 118 21.74 -9.96 18.62
CA LEU A 118 21.87 -10.12 17.16
C LEU A 118 22.45 -8.83 16.55
N PRO A 119 23.20 -8.96 15.42
CA PRO A 119 23.68 -7.80 14.69
C PRO A 119 22.52 -7.01 14.07
N VAL A 120 22.70 -5.69 13.93
CA VAL A 120 21.72 -4.78 13.30
C VAL A 120 21.29 -5.28 11.93
N HIS A 121 22.23 -5.72 11.08
CA HIS A 121 21.88 -6.20 9.74
C HIS A 121 21.01 -7.47 9.77
N THR A 122 21.26 -8.37 10.73
CA THR A 122 20.42 -9.59 10.91
C THR A 122 19.01 -9.22 11.36
N LEU A 123 18.87 -8.23 12.22
CA LEU A 123 17.55 -7.73 12.63
C LEU A 123 16.82 -7.05 11.44
N CYS A 124 17.53 -6.27 10.62
CA CYS A 124 16.94 -5.69 9.39
C CYS A 124 16.46 -6.77 8.43
N GLN A 125 17.25 -7.81 8.20
CA GLN A 125 16.87 -8.97 7.40
C GLN A 125 15.63 -9.65 7.99
N ALA A 126 15.61 -9.88 9.31
CA ALA A 126 14.51 -10.55 10.00
C ALA A 126 13.17 -9.77 9.86
N ILE A 127 13.20 -8.43 9.97
CA ILE A 127 11.96 -7.65 9.82
C ILE A 127 11.45 -7.63 8.38
N VAL A 128 12.33 -7.66 7.38
CA VAL A 128 11.93 -7.63 5.97
C VAL A 128 11.52 -9.01 5.48
N GLU A 129 12.35 -10.04 5.68
CA GLU A 129 12.11 -11.38 5.14
C GLU A 129 11.07 -12.19 5.92
N GLN A 130 11.01 -12.03 7.26
CA GLN A 130 10.20 -12.87 8.14
C GLN A 130 9.13 -12.10 8.92
N SER A 131 9.11 -10.77 8.78
CA SER A 131 8.21 -9.89 9.56
C SER A 131 8.39 -9.99 11.08
N ASP A 132 9.59 -10.25 11.57
CA ASP A 132 9.88 -10.43 13.01
C ASP A 132 9.52 -9.18 13.82
N ASN A 133 8.54 -9.31 14.72
CA ASN A 133 8.02 -8.18 15.50
C ASN A 133 8.98 -7.72 16.60
N THR A 134 9.62 -8.65 17.28
CA THR A 134 10.63 -8.30 18.30
C THR A 134 11.81 -7.58 17.66
N ALA A 135 12.32 -8.07 16.52
CA ALA A 135 13.38 -7.38 15.78
C ALA A 135 12.95 -5.96 15.38
N ALA A 136 11.68 -5.77 14.98
CA ALA A 136 11.15 -4.44 14.64
C ALA A 136 11.15 -3.49 15.85
N ILE A 137 10.73 -3.96 17.04
CA ILE A 137 10.79 -3.17 18.28
C ILE A 137 12.23 -2.78 18.61
N LEU A 138 13.16 -3.73 18.55
CA LEU A 138 14.57 -3.51 18.87
C LEU A 138 15.20 -2.46 17.95
N LEU A 139 15.00 -2.58 16.65
CA LEU A 139 15.47 -1.60 15.67
C LEU A 139 14.77 -0.25 15.84
N MET A 140 13.46 -0.22 16.01
CA MET A 140 12.70 1.01 16.22
C MET A 140 13.23 1.78 17.45
N ARG A 141 13.50 1.08 18.58
CA ARG A 141 14.13 1.69 19.76
C ARG A 141 15.51 2.26 19.44
N SER A 142 16.31 1.54 18.65
CA SER A 142 17.70 1.94 18.34
C SER A 142 17.78 3.16 17.40
N VAL A 143 16.75 3.44 16.63
CA VAL A 143 16.70 4.62 15.75
C VAL A 143 16.01 5.84 16.38
N GLY A 144 15.48 5.73 17.62
CA GLY A 144 14.85 6.82 18.34
C GLY A 144 13.31 6.74 18.40
N GLY A 145 12.74 5.55 18.17
CA GLY A 145 11.31 5.27 18.32
C GLY A 145 10.47 5.59 17.10
N PRO A 146 9.14 5.40 17.20
CA PRO A 146 8.20 5.62 16.09
C PRO A 146 8.26 7.03 15.49
N ALA A 147 8.42 8.05 16.32
CA ALA A 147 8.56 9.44 15.86
C ALA A 147 9.77 9.64 14.94
N ALA A 148 10.88 8.92 15.19
CA ALA A 148 12.06 9.01 14.33
C ALA A 148 11.83 8.35 12.96
N LEU A 149 11.01 7.30 12.87
CA LEU A 149 10.57 6.75 11.58
C LEU A 149 9.69 7.77 10.84
N THR A 150 8.75 8.40 11.51
CA THR A 150 7.95 9.48 10.93
C THR A 150 8.83 10.62 10.40
N GLN A 151 9.86 11.04 11.16
CA GLN A 151 10.81 12.06 10.70
C GLN A 151 11.61 11.61 9.47
N PHE A 152 12.04 10.34 9.43
CA PHE A 152 12.69 9.77 8.25
C PHE A 152 11.78 9.86 7.02
N MET A 153 10.49 9.48 7.16
CA MET A 153 9.53 9.61 6.06
C MET A 153 9.40 11.07 5.59
N ARG A 154 9.36 12.04 6.50
CA ARG A 154 9.37 13.48 6.14
C ARG A 154 10.64 13.86 5.37
N GLY A 155 11.78 13.36 5.82
CA GLY A 155 13.09 13.60 5.19
C GLY A 155 13.21 13.08 3.75
N ILE A 156 12.46 12.05 3.39
CA ILE A 156 12.41 11.50 2.03
C ILE A 156 11.23 12.01 1.20
N GLY A 157 10.53 13.05 1.68
CA GLY A 157 9.45 13.73 0.96
C GLY A 157 8.04 13.18 1.22
N ASP A 158 7.86 12.21 2.11
CA ASP A 158 6.54 11.70 2.48
C ASP A 158 5.95 12.50 3.64
N SER A 159 5.01 13.39 3.34
CA SER A 159 4.30 14.20 4.31
C SER A 159 3.11 13.49 4.99
N VAL A 160 2.78 12.29 4.54
CA VAL A 160 1.54 11.58 4.91
C VAL A 160 1.78 10.48 5.93
N THR A 161 2.70 9.55 5.65
CA THR A 161 2.96 8.36 6.48
C THR A 161 3.40 8.76 7.88
N ARG A 162 2.85 8.07 8.88
CA ARG A 162 3.23 8.26 10.28
C ARG A 162 3.31 6.94 11.03
N SER A 163 4.27 6.85 11.90
CA SER A 163 4.44 5.78 12.88
C SER A 163 4.36 6.41 14.27
N ASP A 164 3.53 5.86 15.13
CA ASP A 164 3.20 6.45 16.43
C ASP A 164 3.44 5.49 17.59
N ARG A 165 3.29 4.20 17.34
CA ARG A 165 3.31 3.16 18.36
C ARG A 165 4.26 2.02 17.98
N TYR A 166 4.64 1.25 18.99
CA TYR A 166 5.36 0.00 18.79
C TYR A 166 4.40 -1.16 18.51
N GLU A 167 4.94 -2.28 17.99
CA GLU A 167 4.23 -3.55 18.02
C GLU A 167 3.94 -3.96 19.46
N PRO A 168 2.77 -4.56 19.75
CA PRO A 168 1.72 -4.93 18.80
C PRO A 168 0.67 -3.84 18.54
N ASP A 169 0.73 -2.71 19.24
CA ASP A 169 -0.32 -1.69 19.17
C ASP A 169 -0.39 -0.99 17.81
N SER A 170 0.75 -0.91 17.09
CA SER A 170 0.81 -0.38 15.73
C SER A 170 -0.01 -1.20 14.71
N ASN A 171 -0.44 -2.42 15.05
CA ASN A 171 -1.32 -3.28 14.25
C ASN A 171 -2.82 -3.19 14.63
N ARG A 172 -3.18 -2.23 15.49
CA ARG A 172 -4.58 -2.00 15.87
C ARG A 172 -5.05 -0.67 15.32
N TYR A 173 -6.14 -0.67 14.59
CA TYR A 173 -6.69 0.57 14.04
C TYR A 173 -6.99 1.59 15.16
N SER A 174 -6.53 2.80 14.97
CA SER A 174 -6.77 3.92 15.91
C SER A 174 -6.73 5.25 15.17
N GLY A 175 -7.74 5.50 14.37
CA GLY A 175 -7.87 6.72 13.59
C GLY A 175 -6.70 6.93 12.62
N VAL A 176 -5.93 7.99 12.80
CA VAL A 176 -4.81 8.33 11.90
C VAL A 176 -3.47 7.73 12.34
N LEU A 177 -3.40 7.08 13.53
CA LEU A 177 -2.14 6.54 14.06
C LEU A 177 -1.66 5.36 13.22
N ASP A 178 -0.35 5.29 12.99
CA ASP A 178 0.36 4.23 12.25
C ASP A 178 -0.19 3.99 10.82
N THR A 179 -0.59 5.08 10.15
CA THR A 179 -1.21 5.03 8.83
C THR A 179 -0.32 5.61 7.73
N THR A 180 -0.60 5.17 6.52
CA THR A 180 -0.09 5.70 5.25
C THR A 180 -1.23 5.84 4.24
N THR A 181 -0.91 6.24 3.01
CA THR A 181 -1.79 6.08 1.85
C THR A 181 -1.09 5.22 0.80
N PRO A 182 -1.82 4.52 -0.10
CA PRO A 182 -1.19 3.74 -1.17
C PRO A 182 -0.18 4.57 -1.98
N GLN A 183 -0.55 5.79 -2.35
CA GLN A 183 0.32 6.70 -3.09
C GLN A 183 1.57 7.09 -2.29
N ALA A 184 1.43 7.44 -1.02
CA ALA A 184 2.56 7.83 -0.17
C ALA A 184 3.55 6.67 -0.01
N MET A 185 3.06 5.45 0.28
CA MET A 185 3.92 4.28 0.43
C MET A 185 4.64 3.91 -0.87
N ALA A 186 3.96 3.91 -2.02
CA ALA A 186 4.61 3.64 -3.31
C ALA A 186 5.66 4.70 -3.65
N THR A 187 5.38 5.98 -3.35
CA THR A 187 6.33 7.09 -3.56
C THR A 187 7.55 6.96 -2.64
N ALA A 188 7.34 6.62 -1.36
CA ALA A 188 8.43 6.36 -0.41
C ALA A 188 9.28 5.15 -0.86
N ALA A 189 8.63 4.07 -1.30
CA ALA A 189 9.33 2.91 -1.85
C ALA A 189 10.18 3.28 -3.08
N ARG A 190 9.66 4.14 -3.97
CA ARG A 190 10.44 4.68 -5.10
C ARG A 190 11.68 5.43 -4.61
N ALA A 191 11.54 6.30 -3.61
CA ALA A 191 12.65 7.09 -3.08
C ALA A 191 13.77 6.22 -2.50
N VAL A 192 13.43 5.18 -1.74
CA VAL A 192 14.43 4.32 -1.08
C VAL A 192 14.99 3.23 -1.99
N LEU A 193 14.21 2.72 -2.97
CA LEU A 193 14.64 1.61 -3.84
C LEU A 193 15.21 2.07 -5.19
N LEU A 194 14.85 3.27 -5.68
CA LEU A 194 15.28 3.78 -6.99
C LEU A 194 15.94 5.16 -6.92
N GLY A 195 15.71 5.92 -5.85
CA GLY A 195 16.29 7.27 -5.65
C GLY A 195 17.64 7.25 -4.92
N ASP A 196 18.04 8.39 -4.35
CA ASP A 196 19.36 8.64 -3.76
C ASP A 196 19.36 8.57 -2.22
N VAL A 197 18.27 8.11 -1.61
CA VAL A 197 18.15 7.99 -0.14
C VAL A 197 19.16 7.00 0.42
N LEU A 198 19.41 5.92 -0.30
CA LEU A 198 20.36 4.86 0.07
C LEU A 198 21.52 4.78 -0.92
N SER A 199 22.69 4.37 -0.45
CA SER A 199 23.79 3.98 -1.32
C SER A 199 23.37 2.83 -2.25
N LEU A 200 24.07 2.65 -3.36
CA LEU A 200 23.82 1.52 -4.29
C LEU A 200 23.86 0.17 -3.56
N GLN A 201 24.80 -0.01 -2.62
CA GLN A 201 24.95 -1.24 -1.85
C GLN A 201 23.75 -1.47 -0.90
N SER A 202 23.34 -0.44 -0.17
CA SER A 202 22.22 -0.53 0.79
C SER A 202 20.89 -0.71 0.06
N ARG A 203 20.71 -0.07 -1.08
CA ARG A 203 19.53 -0.23 -1.95
C ARG A 203 19.42 -1.65 -2.48
N ALA A 204 20.50 -2.20 -3.04
CA ALA A 204 20.54 -3.57 -3.52
C ALA A 204 20.30 -4.58 -2.38
N GLN A 205 20.79 -4.30 -1.18
CA GLN A 205 20.55 -5.15 -0.01
C GLN A 205 19.10 -5.13 0.43
N LEU A 206 18.46 -3.95 0.50
CA LEU A 206 17.04 -3.83 0.84
C LEU A 206 16.16 -4.56 -0.17
N GLU A 207 16.41 -4.31 -1.47
CA GLU A 207 15.68 -4.99 -2.55
C GLU A 207 15.83 -6.51 -2.47
N ARG A 208 17.03 -7.04 -2.19
CA ARG A 208 17.29 -8.48 -1.99
C ARG A 208 16.42 -9.03 -0.86
N TRP A 209 16.42 -8.41 0.32
CA TRP A 209 15.59 -8.87 1.43
C TRP A 209 14.09 -8.85 1.10
N MET A 210 13.63 -7.85 0.33
CA MET A 210 12.22 -7.77 -0.11
C MET A 210 11.89 -8.86 -1.15
N ILE A 211 12.83 -9.25 -2.04
CA ILE A 211 12.66 -10.39 -2.94
C ILE A 211 12.52 -11.69 -2.15
N ASP A 212 13.32 -11.84 -1.10
CA ASP A 212 13.35 -13.04 -0.25
C ASP A 212 12.25 -13.05 0.84
N CYS A 213 11.35 -12.05 0.84
CA CYS A 213 10.24 -11.94 1.79
C CYS A 213 9.33 -13.17 1.74
N LYS A 214 9.05 -13.77 2.91
CA LYS A 214 8.24 -15.00 3.03
C LYS A 214 6.75 -14.75 3.23
N PRO A 215 6.31 -13.76 4.04
CA PRO A 215 4.90 -13.41 4.13
C PRO A 215 4.35 -12.88 2.80
N GLY A 216 3.04 -12.98 2.58
CA GLY A 216 2.35 -12.32 1.47
C GLY A 216 2.55 -12.94 0.08
N LEU A 217 3.14 -14.14 -0.03
CA LEU A 217 3.35 -14.82 -1.31
C LEU A 217 2.06 -15.04 -2.10
N ASN A 218 0.92 -15.05 -1.41
CA ASN A 218 -0.43 -15.21 -2.01
C ASN A 218 -1.10 -13.89 -2.40
N ARG A 219 -0.38 -12.76 -2.43
CA ARG A 219 -0.92 -11.42 -2.72
C ARG A 219 -0.50 -10.93 -4.10
N LEU A 220 0.04 -9.72 -4.22
CA LEU A 220 0.45 -9.13 -5.50
C LEU A 220 1.42 -10.02 -6.28
N ARG A 221 2.38 -10.62 -5.60
CA ARG A 221 3.42 -11.50 -6.21
C ARG A 221 2.81 -12.71 -6.91
N ALA A 222 1.73 -13.29 -6.36
CA ALA A 222 1.11 -14.52 -6.85
C ALA A 222 0.58 -14.43 -8.30
N VAL A 223 0.37 -13.24 -8.82
CA VAL A 223 -0.27 -13.03 -10.13
C VAL A 223 0.67 -12.41 -11.16
N LEU A 224 1.93 -12.21 -10.80
CA LEU A 224 2.90 -11.65 -11.73
C LEU A 224 3.23 -12.66 -12.85
N PRO A 225 3.38 -12.20 -14.09
CA PRO A 225 3.82 -13.05 -15.19
C PRO A 225 5.18 -13.68 -14.94
N ALA A 226 5.43 -14.82 -15.58
CA ALA A 226 6.74 -15.47 -15.52
C ALA A 226 7.85 -14.49 -15.95
N GLY A 227 8.95 -14.48 -15.21
CA GLY A 227 10.09 -13.59 -15.43
C GLY A 227 9.95 -12.20 -14.82
N TRP A 228 8.79 -11.80 -14.30
CA TRP A 228 8.67 -10.57 -13.51
C TRP A 228 9.14 -10.83 -12.08
N GLN A 229 10.02 -9.99 -11.58
CA GLN A 229 10.51 -10.09 -10.22
C GLN A 229 9.81 -9.05 -9.33
N ALA A 230 9.40 -9.44 -8.13
CA ALA A 230 8.87 -8.54 -7.12
C ALA A 230 9.78 -8.49 -5.90
N ALA A 231 10.05 -7.29 -5.42
CA ALA A 231 10.58 -6.99 -4.10
C ALA A 231 9.43 -6.37 -3.30
N ASP A 232 8.73 -7.16 -2.48
CA ASP A 232 7.51 -6.75 -1.78
C ASP A 232 7.67 -6.76 -0.26
N ARG A 233 6.79 -5.99 0.40
CA ARG A 233 6.70 -5.98 1.86
C ARG A 233 5.25 -5.91 2.29
N PRO A 234 4.66 -7.06 2.66
CA PRO A 234 3.27 -7.15 3.08
C PRO A 234 3.06 -6.69 4.51
N GLY A 235 1.80 -6.38 4.81
CA GLY A 235 1.31 -6.08 6.15
C GLY A 235 -0.01 -6.81 6.41
N THR A 236 -0.25 -7.19 7.66
CA THR A 236 -1.48 -7.89 8.05
C THR A 236 -1.78 -7.55 9.49
N SER A 237 -3.03 -7.22 9.79
CA SER A 237 -3.57 -7.29 11.14
C SER A 237 -4.34 -8.59 11.35
N VAL A 238 -4.53 -8.95 12.61
CA VAL A 238 -5.37 -10.10 12.97
C VAL A 238 -6.84 -9.83 12.62
N GLU A 239 -7.24 -8.57 12.69
CA GLU A 239 -8.64 -8.17 12.65
C GLU A 239 -9.14 -7.93 11.22
N GLU A 240 -8.57 -7.01 10.48
CA GLU A 240 -9.26 -6.47 9.30
C GLU A 240 -8.37 -6.17 8.10
N GLU A 241 -7.09 -5.84 8.30
CA GLU A 241 -6.26 -5.27 7.25
C GLU A 241 -5.33 -6.30 6.60
N THR A 242 -5.21 -6.19 5.30
CA THR A 242 -4.30 -6.99 4.48
C THR A 242 -3.70 -6.10 3.40
N ASN A 243 -2.39 -5.90 3.46
CA ASN A 243 -1.68 -4.91 2.66
C ASN A 243 -0.49 -5.52 1.95
N ASP A 244 -0.05 -4.87 0.89
CA ASP A 244 1.20 -5.19 0.23
C ASP A 244 1.71 -3.99 -0.57
N TYR A 245 3.03 -3.79 -0.63
CA TYR A 245 3.62 -2.91 -1.62
C TYR A 245 4.86 -3.56 -2.23
N ALA A 246 5.14 -3.26 -3.48
CA ALA A 246 6.22 -3.87 -4.22
C ALA A 246 6.90 -2.94 -5.21
N LEU A 247 8.21 -3.12 -5.35
CA LEU A 247 8.94 -2.80 -6.56
C LEU A 247 8.86 -4.02 -7.49
N VAL A 248 8.32 -3.84 -8.68
CA VAL A 248 8.19 -4.90 -9.69
C VAL A 248 9.10 -4.60 -10.87
N ARG A 249 9.88 -5.58 -11.29
CA ARG A 249 10.80 -5.49 -12.44
C ARG A 249 10.36 -6.41 -13.58
N PRO A 250 9.57 -5.90 -14.54
CA PRO A 250 9.32 -6.62 -15.78
C PRO A 250 10.61 -6.71 -16.61
N PRO A 251 10.82 -7.80 -17.36
CA PRO A 251 11.98 -7.90 -18.26
C PRO A 251 11.98 -6.79 -19.31
N GLY A 252 13.17 -6.19 -19.54
CA GLY A 252 13.40 -5.25 -20.65
C GLY A 252 12.71 -3.89 -20.53
N ARG A 253 12.14 -3.52 -19.36
CA ARG A 253 11.51 -2.21 -19.17
C ARG A 253 11.77 -1.60 -17.78
N ALA A 254 11.42 -0.34 -17.64
CA ALA A 254 11.55 0.38 -16.38
C ALA A 254 10.75 -0.29 -15.24
N PRO A 255 11.22 -0.19 -13.99
CA PRO A 255 10.52 -0.73 -12.85
C PRO A 255 9.13 -0.11 -12.64
N LEU A 256 8.26 -0.86 -12.01
CA LEU A 256 6.93 -0.42 -11.57
C LEU A 256 6.91 -0.39 -10.04
N LEU A 257 6.21 0.57 -9.44
CA LEU A 257 5.86 0.55 -8.01
C LEU A 257 4.37 0.28 -7.90
N VAL A 258 3.98 -0.51 -6.91
CA VAL A 258 2.57 -0.79 -6.61
C VAL A 258 2.38 -0.87 -5.10
N ALA A 259 1.26 -0.33 -4.60
CA ALA A 259 0.83 -0.46 -3.21
C ALA A 259 -0.66 -0.73 -3.17
N ALA A 260 -1.06 -1.76 -2.43
CA ALA A 260 -2.43 -2.20 -2.24
C ALA A 260 -2.72 -2.37 -0.75
N TYR A 261 -3.81 -1.78 -0.29
CA TYR A 261 -4.28 -1.78 1.09
C TYR A 261 -5.75 -2.17 1.11
N TYR A 262 -6.12 -3.12 1.95
CA TYR A 262 -7.49 -3.59 2.01
C TYR A 262 -7.95 -3.78 3.45
N ASP A 263 -9.00 -3.04 3.83
CA ASP A 263 -9.68 -3.12 5.11
C ASP A 263 -11.03 -3.83 4.92
N ALA A 264 -11.24 -4.95 5.60
CA ALA A 264 -12.46 -5.72 5.47
C ALA A 264 -12.81 -6.43 6.78
N PRO A 265 -13.55 -5.77 7.68
CA PRO A 265 -14.01 -6.35 8.93
C PRO A 265 -14.78 -7.65 8.72
N GLY A 266 -14.44 -8.66 9.52
CA GLY A 266 -15.13 -9.97 9.48
C GLY A 266 -14.83 -10.84 8.27
N VAL A 267 -13.96 -10.40 7.36
CA VAL A 267 -13.54 -11.18 6.19
C VAL A 267 -12.31 -12.01 6.51
N SER A 268 -12.32 -13.29 6.15
CA SER A 268 -11.20 -14.20 6.39
C SER A 268 -9.90 -13.74 5.70
N MET A 269 -8.74 -14.12 6.25
CA MET A 269 -7.43 -13.81 5.66
C MET A 269 -7.34 -14.25 4.19
N ASP A 270 -7.75 -15.48 3.87
CA ASP A 270 -7.67 -16.02 2.51
C ASP A 270 -8.52 -15.21 1.52
N ALA A 271 -9.70 -14.75 1.94
CA ALA A 271 -10.57 -13.91 1.13
C ALA A 271 -9.97 -12.51 0.93
N ARG A 272 -9.38 -11.91 1.97
CA ARG A 272 -8.66 -10.62 1.86
C ARG A 272 -7.45 -10.72 0.92
N GLU A 273 -6.67 -11.80 1.01
CA GLU A 273 -5.57 -12.06 0.08
C GLU A 273 -6.06 -12.26 -1.36
N ALA A 274 -7.22 -12.90 -1.55
CA ALA A 274 -7.83 -13.05 -2.88
C ALA A 274 -8.18 -11.70 -3.52
N VAL A 275 -8.64 -10.72 -2.72
CA VAL A 275 -8.89 -9.35 -3.21
C VAL A 275 -7.61 -8.70 -3.70
N LEU A 276 -6.50 -8.81 -2.96
CA LEU A 276 -5.22 -8.27 -3.40
C LEU A 276 -4.69 -8.98 -4.66
N ARG A 277 -4.92 -10.29 -4.79
CA ARG A 277 -4.60 -11.02 -6.05
C ARG A 277 -5.44 -10.51 -7.22
N GLU A 278 -6.73 -10.25 -7.00
CA GLU A 278 -7.62 -9.73 -8.05
C GLU A 278 -7.17 -8.31 -8.49
N ALA A 279 -6.86 -7.44 -7.53
CA ALA A 279 -6.28 -6.12 -7.82
C ALA A 279 -4.92 -6.21 -8.53
N GLY A 280 -4.10 -7.18 -8.15
CA GLY A 280 -2.83 -7.49 -8.82
C GLY A 280 -3.01 -7.90 -10.29
N LYS A 281 -4.08 -8.65 -10.64
CA LYS A 281 -4.40 -8.97 -12.04
C LYS A 281 -4.73 -7.72 -12.85
N VAL A 282 -5.49 -6.78 -12.27
CA VAL A 282 -5.78 -5.47 -12.89
C VAL A 282 -4.49 -4.69 -13.12
N PHE A 283 -3.58 -4.68 -12.13
CA PHE A 283 -2.26 -4.08 -12.27
C PHE A 283 -1.45 -4.69 -13.43
N VAL A 284 -1.38 -6.01 -13.51
CA VAL A 284 -0.66 -6.69 -14.59
C VAL A 284 -1.25 -6.36 -15.96
N GLN A 285 -2.58 -6.36 -16.11
CA GLN A 285 -3.25 -5.96 -17.35
C GLN A 285 -2.92 -4.52 -17.74
N TRP A 286 -3.02 -3.58 -16.78
CA TRP A 286 -2.69 -2.18 -16.99
C TRP A 286 -1.21 -2.01 -17.39
N ALA A 287 -0.30 -2.70 -16.73
CA ALA A 287 1.11 -2.62 -17.02
C ALA A 287 1.46 -3.21 -18.41
N SER A 288 0.79 -4.28 -18.82
CA SER A 288 1.00 -4.94 -20.12
C SER A 288 0.42 -4.17 -21.29
N ALA A 289 -0.63 -3.38 -21.08
CA ALA A 289 -1.25 -2.54 -22.13
C ALA A 289 -0.40 -1.32 -22.52
N SER A 290 0.77 -1.15 -21.93
CA SER A 290 1.66 0.02 -22.13
C SER A 290 2.86 -0.27 -23.04
N VAL A 291 2.84 -1.39 -23.76
CA VAL A 291 3.90 -1.84 -24.69
C VAL A 291 3.49 -1.55 -26.13
#